data_cd92a598d99921cefc75deced9020536
#
_entry.id   cd92a598d99921cefc75deced9020536
#
_cell.length_a   1.000
_cell.length_b   1.000
_cell.length_c   1.000
_cell.angle_alpha   90.00
_cell.angle_beta   90.00
_cell.angle_gamma   90.00
#
_symmetry.space_group_name_H-M   'P 1'
#
loop_
_entity.id
_entity.type
_entity.pdbx_description
1 polymer ?
#
loop_
_entity_poly.entity_id
_entity_poly.type
_entity_poly.pdbx_seq_one_letter_code
_entity_poly.pdbx_strand_id
1 'polypeptide(L)'
;MKHTKKIGALSVAAALALSLAAPAAAAEYTVQSGDSLWKIAREQLGDGTRWGELYEANRDTIRDPRLIYAGQVLQVPDRPEADVPAAPQEVPAAEAQTQTEKALALINTFATGDTETAAALLDEHYIQHNLAYGTGEAAFLSSVEALAAAPVRTTVHNIRAFEDGDYVFLQTVYNFAGAGEQVAFDIFRFDADGEIAEHWDNLTALAGENPSGHTQIDGAMEITDLDKTEENRELVENFLYDVMQGNNPEKTADYFDGDTYIQHNTAIADGVSGLNAALAALAEQGIQMIYDETHMVLAQGNFVLAVSEGTYGGAPTSYYDLWRVENGKIAEHWDVMETIADASTWQNENGKF
;
A
#
# COMPACT_ATOMS: atom_id res chain seq x y z
N MET A 1 -83.02 39.14 -29.51
CA MET A 1 -81.65 38.90 -30.01
C MET A 1 -80.69 39.23 -28.91
N LYS A 2 -80.11 38.22 -28.23
CA LYS A 2 -78.83 38.28 -27.53
C LYS A 2 -78.52 36.82 -27.04
N HIS A 3 -77.58 36.20 -27.68
CA HIS A 3 -77.08 34.88 -27.34
C HIS A 3 -76.19 34.91 -26.10
N THR A 4 -76.52 34.13 -25.07
CA THR A 4 -75.64 33.93 -23.93
C THR A 4 -75.07 32.50 -24.02
N LYS A 5 -73.77 32.41 -24.23
CA LYS A 5 -73.03 31.14 -24.20
C LYS A 5 -72.76 30.74 -22.75
N LYS A 6 -73.20 29.55 -22.35
CA LYS A 6 -72.87 28.91 -21.11
C LYS A 6 -71.47 28.25 -21.26
N ILE A 7 -70.56 28.61 -20.37
CA ILE A 7 -69.26 27.95 -20.22
C ILE A 7 -69.43 26.84 -19.18
N GLY A 8 -69.23 25.64 -19.59
CA GLY A 8 -69.23 24.47 -18.69
C GLY A 8 -67.83 24.34 -18.04
N ALA A 9 -67.84 24.24 -16.72
CA ALA A 9 -66.63 23.93 -15.95
C ALA A 9 -66.35 22.43 -15.98
N LEU A 10 -65.20 22.05 -16.47
CA LEU A 10 -64.73 20.66 -16.44
C LEU A 10 -63.89 20.48 -15.18
N SER A 11 -64.38 19.69 -14.24
CA SER A 11 -63.65 19.31 -13.03
C SER A 11 -62.68 18.19 -13.38
N VAL A 12 -61.38 18.43 -13.33
CA VAL A 12 -60.35 17.38 -13.42
C VAL A 12 -60.07 16.88 -12.00
N ALA A 13 -60.48 15.66 -11.72
CA ALA A 13 -60.06 14.94 -10.51
C ALA A 13 -58.65 14.38 -10.74
N ALA A 14 -57.67 14.93 -10.04
CA ALA A 14 -56.32 14.35 -9.99
C ALA A 14 -56.33 13.12 -9.06
N ALA A 15 -56.17 11.94 -9.63
CA ALA A 15 -55.89 10.75 -8.88
C ALA A 15 -54.39 10.70 -8.49
N LEU A 16 -54.10 10.86 -7.19
CA LEU A 16 -52.77 10.59 -6.64
C LEU A 16 -52.54 9.08 -6.68
N ALA A 17 -51.70 8.61 -7.60
CA ALA A 17 -51.17 7.27 -7.55
C ALA A 17 -49.99 7.25 -6.57
N LEU A 18 -50.17 6.70 -5.36
CA LEU A 18 -49.06 6.31 -4.49
C LEU A 18 -48.36 5.12 -5.16
N SER A 19 -47.22 5.37 -5.79
CA SER A 19 -46.29 4.31 -6.17
C SER A 19 -45.57 3.83 -4.91
N LEU A 20 -45.93 2.65 -4.44
CA LEU A 20 -45.12 1.89 -3.49
C LEU A 20 -43.80 1.55 -4.23
N ALA A 21 -42.73 2.25 -3.87
CA ALA A 21 -41.38 1.85 -4.31
C ALA A 21 -41.08 0.47 -3.70
N ALA A 22 -40.93 -0.53 -4.55
CA ALA A 22 -40.34 -1.79 -4.12
C ALA A 22 -38.90 -1.53 -3.66
N PRO A 23 -38.41 -2.24 -2.62
CA PRO A 23 -37.00 -2.11 -2.26
C PRO A 23 -36.16 -2.46 -3.49
N ALA A 24 -35.21 -1.56 -3.87
CA ALA A 24 -34.27 -1.83 -4.92
C ALA A 24 -33.47 -3.09 -4.51
N ALA A 25 -33.42 -4.08 -5.39
CA ALA A 25 -32.55 -5.25 -5.15
C ALA A 25 -31.10 -4.75 -5.21
N ALA A 26 -30.31 -5.11 -4.20
CA ALA A 26 -28.87 -4.81 -4.21
C ALA A 26 -28.26 -5.25 -5.54
N ALA A 27 -27.45 -4.41 -6.15
CA ALA A 27 -26.78 -4.74 -7.39
C ALA A 27 -25.78 -5.88 -7.14
N GLU A 28 -25.59 -6.75 -8.13
CA GLU A 28 -24.60 -7.83 -8.05
C GLU A 28 -23.41 -7.50 -8.93
N TYR A 29 -22.21 -7.74 -8.40
CA TYR A 29 -20.95 -7.60 -9.14
C TYR A 29 -20.23 -8.95 -9.19
N THR A 30 -19.77 -9.36 -10.36
CA THR A 30 -18.93 -10.56 -10.52
C THR A 30 -17.47 -10.15 -10.58
N VAL A 31 -16.70 -10.58 -9.57
CA VAL A 31 -15.26 -10.29 -9.45
C VAL A 31 -14.52 -10.73 -10.70
N GLN A 32 -13.73 -9.83 -11.25
CA GLN A 32 -12.85 -10.05 -12.39
C GLN A 32 -11.43 -10.37 -11.92
N SER A 33 -10.60 -10.93 -12.79
CA SER A 33 -9.18 -11.12 -12.50
C SER A 33 -8.49 -9.76 -12.29
N GLY A 34 -7.80 -9.59 -11.17
CA GLY A 34 -7.13 -8.34 -10.79
C GLY A 34 -8.01 -7.34 -10.02
N ASP A 35 -9.24 -7.76 -9.61
CA ASP A 35 -10.06 -6.95 -8.72
C ASP A 35 -9.61 -7.04 -7.27
N SER A 36 -9.86 -5.95 -6.55
CA SER A 36 -9.83 -5.88 -5.10
C SER A 36 -11.15 -5.28 -4.59
N LEU A 37 -11.47 -5.47 -3.31
CA LEU A 37 -12.66 -4.84 -2.74
C LEU A 37 -12.62 -3.32 -2.87
N TRP A 38 -11.43 -2.72 -2.75
CA TRP A 38 -11.25 -1.28 -2.92
C TRP A 38 -11.58 -0.82 -4.35
N LYS A 39 -11.06 -1.54 -5.37
CA LYS A 39 -11.32 -1.23 -6.78
C LYS A 39 -12.81 -1.36 -7.11
N ILE A 40 -13.42 -2.46 -6.64
CA ILE A 40 -14.86 -2.69 -6.84
C ILE A 40 -15.69 -1.62 -6.13
N ALA A 41 -15.34 -1.24 -4.89
CA ALA A 41 -16.02 -0.16 -4.17
C ALA A 41 -15.89 1.18 -4.91
N ARG A 42 -14.71 1.50 -5.44
CA ARG A 42 -14.52 2.70 -6.25
C ARG A 42 -15.42 2.70 -7.49
N GLU A 43 -15.49 1.60 -8.22
CA GLU A 43 -16.29 1.49 -9.45
C GLU A 43 -17.80 1.46 -9.16
N GLN A 44 -18.23 0.70 -8.16
CA GLN A 44 -19.64 0.43 -7.91
C GLN A 44 -20.27 1.44 -6.92
N LEU A 45 -19.52 1.88 -5.91
CA LEU A 45 -19.97 2.82 -4.88
C LEU A 45 -19.48 4.26 -5.10
N GLY A 46 -18.57 4.45 -6.06
CA GLY A 46 -17.99 5.76 -6.41
C GLY A 46 -16.85 6.22 -5.47
N ASP A 47 -16.45 5.38 -4.49
CA ASP A 47 -15.39 5.68 -3.54
C ASP A 47 -14.74 4.38 -3.07
N GLY A 48 -13.43 4.22 -3.31
CA GLY A 48 -12.67 3.04 -2.93
C GLY A 48 -12.56 2.86 -1.41
N THR A 49 -12.59 3.95 -0.63
CA THR A 49 -12.56 3.89 0.84
C THR A 49 -13.78 3.20 1.44
N ARG A 50 -14.88 3.08 0.67
CA ARG A 50 -16.09 2.34 1.04
C ARG A 50 -15.98 0.82 0.86
N TRP A 51 -14.78 0.29 0.61
CA TRP A 51 -14.56 -1.16 0.51
C TRP A 51 -15.03 -1.93 1.75
N GLY A 52 -14.98 -1.29 2.93
CA GLY A 52 -15.51 -1.85 4.16
C GLY A 52 -17.02 -2.11 4.11
N GLU A 53 -17.80 -1.23 3.49
CA GLU A 53 -19.25 -1.41 3.29
C GLU A 53 -19.53 -2.59 2.34
N LEU A 54 -18.74 -2.70 1.27
CA LEU A 54 -18.81 -3.82 0.34
C LEU A 54 -18.46 -5.14 1.02
N TYR A 55 -17.42 -5.15 1.88
CA TYR A 55 -17.05 -6.31 2.69
C TYR A 55 -18.15 -6.72 3.66
N GLU A 56 -18.71 -5.78 4.43
CA GLU A 56 -19.79 -6.06 5.38
C GLU A 56 -21.04 -6.64 4.70
N ALA A 57 -21.39 -6.15 3.50
CA ALA A 57 -22.50 -6.68 2.70
C ALA A 57 -22.26 -8.13 2.22
N ASN A 58 -21.00 -8.59 2.24
CA ASN A 58 -20.59 -9.90 1.72
C ASN A 58 -19.90 -10.78 2.77
N ARG A 59 -20.00 -10.46 4.04
CA ARG A 59 -19.31 -11.12 5.16
C ARG A 59 -19.56 -12.63 5.25
N ASP A 60 -20.70 -13.08 4.76
CA ASP A 60 -21.07 -14.50 4.73
C ASP A 60 -20.29 -15.29 3.65
N THR A 61 -19.79 -14.62 2.64
CA THR A 61 -19.08 -15.21 1.48
C THR A 61 -17.61 -14.86 1.43
N ILE A 62 -17.21 -13.74 2.02
CA ILE A 62 -15.81 -13.30 2.14
C ILE A 62 -15.36 -13.49 3.59
N ARG A 63 -14.46 -14.43 3.83
CA ARG A 63 -13.90 -14.69 5.17
C ARG A 63 -12.72 -13.78 5.48
N ASP A 64 -11.95 -13.44 4.48
CA ASP A 64 -10.79 -12.53 4.55
C ASP A 64 -10.99 -11.44 3.49
N PRO A 65 -11.08 -10.16 3.86
CA PRO A 65 -11.29 -9.06 2.92
C PRO A 65 -10.17 -8.90 1.88
N ARG A 66 -9.01 -9.51 2.13
CA ARG A 66 -7.88 -9.52 1.21
C ARG A 66 -7.97 -10.61 0.14
N LEU A 67 -8.93 -11.54 0.28
CA LEU A 67 -9.04 -12.72 -0.59
C LEU A 67 -10.42 -12.76 -1.25
N ILE A 68 -10.49 -12.23 -2.47
CA ILE A 68 -11.64 -12.41 -3.37
C ILE A 68 -11.16 -13.11 -4.65
N TYR A 69 -12.04 -13.84 -5.28
CA TYR A 69 -11.67 -14.71 -6.40
C TYR A 69 -12.46 -14.35 -7.66
N ALA A 70 -11.79 -14.35 -8.81
CA ALA A 70 -12.45 -14.15 -10.09
C ALA A 70 -13.62 -15.14 -10.26
N GLY A 71 -14.80 -14.61 -10.65
CA GLY A 71 -16.05 -15.36 -10.73
C GLY A 71 -16.88 -15.36 -9.45
N GLN A 72 -16.37 -14.86 -8.32
CA GLN A 72 -17.14 -14.67 -7.10
C GLN A 72 -18.19 -13.56 -7.31
N VAL A 73 -19.43 -13.77 -6.87
CA VAL A 73 -20.51 -12.77 -6.97
C VAL A 73 -20.62 -12.03 -5.65
N LEU A 74 -20.52 -10.71 -5.68
CA LEU A 74 -20.64 -9.83 -4.53
C LEU A 74 -21.94 -9.03 -4.60
N GLN A 75 -22.58 -8.84 -3.45
CA GLN A 75 -23.69 -7.91 -3.28
C GLN A 75 -23.15 -6.50 -3.09
N VAL A 76 -23.55 -5.57 -3.95
CA VAL A 76 -23.13 -4.17 -3.89
C VAL A 76 -24.17 -3.38 -3.10
N PRO A 77 -23.81 -2.72 -1.98
CA PRO A 77 -24.72 -1.86 -1.23
C PRO A 77 -25.29 -0.73 -2.08
N ASP A 78 -26.51 -0.29 -1.76
CA ASP A 78 -27.13 0.85 -2.47
C ASP A 78 -26.28 2.12 -2.35
N ARG A 79 -26.07 2.80 -3.47
CA ARG A 79 -25.50 4.15 -3.49
C ARG A 79 -26.54 5.11 -2.92
N PRO A 80 -26.26 5.91 -1.84
CA PRO A 80 -27.17 6.95 -1.42
C PRO A 80 -27.38 7.94 -2.57
N GLU A 81 -28.64 8.13 -3.00
CA GLU A 81 -28.97 9.18 -3.94
C GLU A 81 -28.71 10.55 -3.27
N ALA A 82 -27.58 11.18 -3.58
CA ALA A 82 -27.36 12.59 -3.36
C ALA A 82 -27.97 13.37 -4.55
N ASP A 83 -28.81 14.33 -4.24
CA ASP A 83 -29.55 15.23 -5.12
C ASP A 83 -28.83 15.54 -6.44
N VAL A 84 -29.47 15.21 -7.57
CA VAL A 84 -29.01 15.59 -8.90
C VAL A 84 -29.80 16.85 -9.34
N PRO A 85 -29.19 18.03 -9.46
CA PRO A 85 -29.73 19.09 -10.28
C PRO A 85 -29.43 18.80 -11.75
N ALA A 86 -30.46 18.67 -12.58
CA ALA A 86 -30.31 18.50 -14.02
C ALA A 86 -29.76 19.77 -14.68
N ALA A 87 -28.53 19.71 -15.20
CA ALA A 87 -27.98 20.59 -16.24
C ALA A 87 -26.99 19.76 -17.09
N PRO A 88 -26.76 20.10 -18.38
CA PRO A 88 -25.88 19.33 -19.24
C PRO A 88 -24.47 19.39 -18.64
N GLN A 89 -24.01 18.27 -18.08
CA GLN A 89 -22.66 18.16 -17.55
C GLN A 89 -21.69 17.99 -18.71
N GLU A 90 -20.75 18.94 -18.83
CA GLU A 90 -19.45 18.68 -19.41
C GLU A 90 -18.91 17.42 -18.72
N VAL A 91 -18.45 16.44 -19.49
CA VAL A 91 -17.77 15.24 -18.97
C VAL A 91 -16.64 15.77 -18.08
N PRO A 92 -16.61 15.47 -16.77
CA PRO A 92 -15.46 15.87 -15.95
C PRO A 92 -14.22 15.30 -16.62
N ALA A 93 -13.18 16.13 -16.78
CA ALA A 93 -11.86 15.61 -17.12
C ALA A 93 -11.56 14.48 -16.12
N ALA A 94 -11.12 13.32 -16.62
CA ALA A 94 -10.75 12.21 -15.77
C ALA A 94 -9.86 12.76 -14.65
N GLU A 95 -10.25 12.56 -13.38
CA GLU A 95 -9.43 13.01 -12.26
C GLU A 95 -8.03 12.43 -12.47
N ALA A 96 -7.01 13.28 -12.38
CA ALA A 96 -5.63 12.82 -12.54
C ALA A 96 -5.35 11.75 -11.49
N GLN A 97 -4.72 10.63 -11.91
CA GLN A 97 -4.34 9.57 -10.98
C GLN A 97 -3.44 10.12 -9.87
N THR A 98 -3.65 9.68 -8.63
CA THR A 98 -2.74 9.96 -7.52
C THR A 98 -1.36 9.31 -7.76
N GLN A 99 -0.34 9.75 -7.04
CA GLN A 99 0.98 9.12 -7.12
C GLN A 99 0.92 7.65 -6.71
N THR A 100 0.18 7.32 -5.65
CA THR A 100 -0.06 5.92 -5.24
C THR A 100 -0.73 5.10 -6.35
N GLU A 101 -1.75 5.63 -7.01
CA GLU A 101 -2.42 4.92 -8.11
C GLU A 101 -1.47 4.66 -9.28
N LYS A 102 -0.57 5.59 -9.60
CA LYS A 102 0.46 5.43 -10.61
C LYS A 102 1.50 4.38 -10.22
N ALA A 103 2.01 4.43 -9.00
CA ALA A 103 2.97 3.44 -8.48
C ALA A 103 2.37 2.02 -8.49
N LEU A 104 1.12 1.87 -8.04
CA LEU A 104 0.38 0.60 -8.10
C LEU A 104 0.16 0.13 -9.54
N ALA A 105 -0.16 1.03 -10.46
CA ALA A 105 -0.31 0.69 -11.87
C ALA A 105 1.02 0.21 -12.46
N LEU A 106 2.13 0.87 -12.13
CA LEU A 106 3.46 0.48 -12.58
C LEU A 106 3.83 -0.93 -12.13
N ILE A 107 3.75 -1.24 -10.82
CA ILE A 107 4.10 -2.59 -10.33
C ILE A 107 3.16 -3.67 -10.86
N ASN A 108 1.89 -3.35 -11.14
CA ASN A 108 0.97 -4.29 -11.75
C ASN A 108 1.35 -4.68 -13.19
N THR A 109 2.18 -3.89 -13.87
CA THR A 109 2.69 -4.26 -15.20
C THR A 109 3.52 -5.54 -15.18
N PHE A 110 4.15 -5.88 -14.06
CA PHE A 110 4.83 -7.16 -13.88
C PHE A 110 3.88 -8.37 -14.00
N ALA A 111 2.62 -8.21 -13.57
CA ALA A 111 1.61 -9.27 -13.68
C ALA A 111 0.89 -9.26 -15.03
N THR A 112 0.67 -8.09 -15.64
CA THR A 112 -0.09 -7.95 -16.88
C THR A 112 0.76 -8.06 -18.14
N GLY A 113 2.03 -7.66 -18.06
CA GLY A 113 2.92 -7.52 -19.23
C GLY A 113 2.66 -6.24 -20.03
N ASP A 114 1.96 -5.25 -19.46
CA ASP A 114 1.56 -4.02 -20.13
C ASP A 114 2.72 -3.00 -20.17
N THR A 115 3.54 -3.10 -21.20
CA THR A 115 4.68 -2.19 -21.42
C THR A 115 4.25 -0.78 -21.85
N GLU A 116 3.07 -0.60 -22.44
CA GLU A 116 2.56 0.71 -22.83
C GLU A 116 2.20 1.53 -21.59
N THR A 117 1.50 0.92 -20.63
CA THR A 117 1.23 1.55 -19.33
C THR A 117 2.52 1.84 -18.57
N ALA A 118 3.49 0.91 -18.55
CA ALA A 118 4.77 1.15 -17.86
C ALA A 118 5.53 2.33 -18.45
N ALA A 119 5.68 2.40 -19.79
CA ALA A 119 6.34 3.50 -20.47
C ALA A 119 5.65 4.87 -20.27
N ALA A 120 4.32 4.88 -20.15
CA ALA A 120 3.55 6.11 -19.91
C ALA A 120 3.67 6.65 -18.47
N LEU A 121 4.17 5.83 -17.53
CA LEU A 121 4.32 6.18 -16.12
C LEU A 121 5.75 6.53 -15.72
N LEU A 122 6.75 6.06 -16.49
CA LEU A 122 8.16 6.23 -16.18
C LEU A 122 8.74 7.48 -16.86
N ASP A 123 9.60 8.19 -16.13
CA ASP A 123 10.52 9.18 -16.72
C ASP A 123 11.53 8.48 -17.66
N GLU A 124 11.91 9.13 -18.76
CA GLU A 124 12.88 8.58 -19.72
C GLU A 124 14.26 8.29 -19.09
N HIS A 125 14.60 8.98 -17.98
CA HIS A 125 15.84 8.84 -17.23
C HIS A 125 15.66 8.07 -15.92
N TYR A 126 14.60 7.25 -15.82
CA TYR A 126 14.28 6.46 -14.62
C TYR A 126 15.50 5.80 -14.00
N ILE A 127 15.69 6.01 -12.69
CA ILE A 127 16.82 5.52 -11.90
C ILE A 127 16.37 4.32 -11.07
N GLN A 128 17.10 3.20 -11.18
CA GLN A 128 16.85 1.98 -10.42
C GLN A 128 17.93 1.76 -9.36
N HIS A 129 17.53 1.56 -8.09
CA HIS A 129 18.43 1.24 -6.99
C HIS A 129 18.42 -0.24 -6.58
N ASN A 130 17.56 -1.07 -7.17
CA ASN A 130 17.75 -2.51 -7.05
C ASN A 130 18.95 -2.94 -7.87
N LEU A 131 19.98 -3.41 -7.17
CA LEU A 131 21.29 -3.71 -7.77
C LEU A 131 21.28 -4.94 -8.70
N ALA A 132 20.22 -5.75 -8.65
CA ALA A 132 20.04 -6.93 -9.50
C ALA A 132 19.45 -6.59 -10.88
N TYR A 133 19.01 -5.34 -11.11
CA TYR A 133 18.36 -4.91 -12.34
C TYR A 133 19.09 -3.74 -13.00
N GLY A 134 18.92 -3.61 -14.33
CA GLY A 134 19.42 -2.47 -15.08
C GLY A 134 18.62 -1.19 -14.76
N THR A 135 19.23 -0.02 -15.03
CA THR A 135 18.60 1.30 -14.87
C THR A 135 18.00 1.80 -16.19
N GLY A 136 17.08 2.77 -16.08
CA GLY A 136 16.40 3.39 -17.21
C GLY A 136 15.11 2.67 -17.62
N GLU A 137 14.22 3.42 -18.27
CA GLU A 137 12.94 2.93 -18.77
C GLU A 137 13.07 1.61 -19.57
N ALA A 138 14.01 1.56 -20.52
CA ALA A 138 14.20 0.39 -21.36
C ALA A 138 14.53 -0.90 -20.58
N ALA A 139 15.27 -0.81 -19.48
CA ALA A 139 15.57 -1.95 -18.62
C ALA A 139 14.33 -2.41 -17.84
N PHE A 140 13.52 -1.47 -17.37
CA PHE A 140 12.25 -1.78 -16.71
C PHE A 140 11.29 -2.50 -17.69
N LEU A 141 11.08 -1.95 -18.88
CA LEU A 141 10.21 -2.54 -19.91
C LEU A 141 10.67 -3.95 -20.30
N SER A 142 11.99 -4.16 -20.43
CA SER A 142 12.56 -5.49 -20.70
C SER A 142 12.24 -6.48 -19.58
N SER A 143 12.21 -6.03 -18.31
CA SER A 143 11.83 -6.87 -17.16
C SER A 143 10.35 -7.24 -17.22
N VAL A 144 9.47 -6.30 -17.56
CA VAL A 144 8.03 -6.54 -17.76
C VAL A 144 7.80 -7.59 -18.87
N GLU A 145 8.48 -7.43 -20.03
CA GLU A 145 8.39 -8.39 -21.14
C GLU A 145 8.88 -9.78 -20.74
N ALA A 146 10.00 -9.87 -20.02
CA ALA A 146 10.56 -11.14 -19.57
C ALA A 146 9.62 -11.88 -18.62
N LEU A 147 9.00 -11.17 -17.67
CA LEU A 147 8.00 -11.74 -16.76
C LEU A 147 6.71 -12.14 -17.49
N ALA A 148 6.26 -11.36 -18.47
CA ALA A 148 5.11 -11.72 -19.29
C ALA A 148 5.32 -12.97 -20.15
N ALA A 149 6.56 -13.19 -20.61
CA ALA A 149 6.95 -14.38 -21.38
C ALA A 149 7.17 -15.63 -20.51
N ALA A 150 7.22 -15.51 -19.21
CA ALA A 150 7.47 -16.62 -18.31
C ALA A 150 6.30 -17.63 -18.31
N PRO A 151 6.57 -18.94 -18.14
CA PRO A 151 5.53 -19.97 -18.15
C PRO A 151 4.54 -19.90 -16.99
N VAL A 152 4.95 -19.29 -15.87
CA VAL A 152 4.12 -19.01 -14.70
C VAL A 152 3.95 -17.52 -14.60
N ARG A 153 2.72 -17.06 -14.43
CA ARG A 153 2.44 -15.62 -14.30
C ARG A 153 2.95 -15.08 -12.97
N THR A 154 3.49 -13.88 -13.02
CA THR A 154 3.78 -13.06 -11.83
C THR A 154 2.47 -12.66 -11.17
N THR A 155 2.45 -12.67 -9.85
CA THR A 155 1.39 -12.07 -9.04
C THR A 155 1.94 -10.91 -8.25
N VAL A 156 1.10 -9.86 -8.10
CA VAL A 156 1.41 -8.64 -7.37
C VAL A 156 0.25 -8.37 -6.42
N HIS A 157 0.53 -8.26 -5.14
CA HIS A 157 -0.48 -8.02 -4.13
C HIS A 157 0.00 -6.94 -3.17
N ASN A 158 -0.51 -5.71 -3.31
CA ASN A 158 -0.19 -4.61 -2.42
C ASN A 158 -0.92 -4.76 -1.09
N ILE A 159 -0.21 -4.53 0.00
CA ILE A 159 -0.69 -4.63 1.38
C ILE A 159 -0.95 -3.24 1.96
N ARG A 160 0.06 -2.35 1.91
CA ARG A 160 0.03 -0.98 2.43
C ARG A 160 0.62 -0.03 1.42
N ALA A 161 0.14 1.21 1.45
CA ALA A 161 0.72 2.30 0.68
C ALA A 161 0.54 3.60 1.44
N PHE A 162 1.50 4.51 1.32
CA PHE A 162 1.35 5.90 1.74
C PHE A 162 2.19 6.84 0.87
N GLU A 163 1.87 8.13 0.94
CA GLU A 163 2.56 9.21 0.20
C GLU A 163 3.23 10.18 1.17
N ASP A 164 4.43 10.65 0.80
CA ASP A 164 5.15 11.71 1.50
C ASP A 164 5.80 12.65 0.50
N GLY A 165 5.15 13.78 0.22
CA GLY A 165 5.58 14.71 -0.82
C GLY A 165 5.61 14.05 -2.20
N ASP A 166 6.80 13.97 -2.79
CA ASP A 166 7.00 13.35 -4.10
C ASP A 166 7.31 11.85 -4.01
N TYR A 167 7.20 11.26 -2.83
CA TYR A 167 7.50 9.84 -2.60
C TYR A 167 6.25 9.02 -2.33
N VAL A 168 6.26 7.79 -2.83
CA VAL A 168 5.25 6.76 -2.53
C VAL A 168 5.95 5.54 -1.98
N PHE A 169 5.50 5.07 -0.81
CA PHE A 169 5.87 3.78 -0.25
C PHE A 169 4.80 2.75 -0.54
N LEU A 170 5.22 1.53 -0.95
CA LEU A 170 4.37 0.36 -1.08
C LEU A 170 4.97 -0.81 -0.31
N GLN A 171 4.16 -1.49 0.49
CA GLN A 171 4.45 -2.84 0.95
C GLN A 171 3.69 -3.82 0.07
N THR A 172 4.41 -4.67 -0.64
CA THR A 172 3.83 -5.53 -1.67
C THR A 172 4.32 -6.98 -1.53
N VAL A 173 3.45 -7.94 -1.80
CA VAL A 173 3.84 -9.35 -1.98
C VAL A 173 3.92 -9.64 -3.48
N TYR A 174 5.08 -10.05 -3.92
CA TYR A 174 5.33 -10.50 -5.28
C TYR A 174 5.55 -12.01 -5.33
N ASN A 175 5.11 -12.64 -6.42
CA ASN A 175 5.59 -13.95 -6.82
C ASN A 175 6.02 -13.87 -8.28
N PHE A 176 7.26 -13.51 -8.50
CA PHE A 176 7.84 -13.33 -9.84
C PHE A 176 7.97 -14.67 -10.56
N ALA A 177 7.19 -14.86 -11.63
CA ALA A 177 7.22 -16.05 -12.47
C ALA A 177 7.14 -17.40 -11.72
N GLY A 178 6.52 -17.41 -10.52
CA GLY A 178 6.37 -18.60 -9.69
C GLY A 178 7.62 -18.97 -8.88
N ALA A 179 8.56 -18.05 -8.70
CA ALA A 179 9.81 -18.32 -7.94
C ALA A 179 9.61 -18.42 -6.41
N GLY A 180 8.41 -18.09 -5.92
CA GLY A 180 8.05 -18.03 -4.50
C GLY A 180 7.60 -16.64 -4.11
N GLU A 181 6.82 -16.57 -3.04
CA GLU A 181 6.33 -15.29 -2.54
C GLU A 181 7.44 -14.53 -1.81
N GLN A 182 7.54 -13.23 -2.10
CA GLN A 182 8.46 -12.30 -1.48
C GLN A 182 7.69 -11.08 -0.99
N VAL A 183 7.99 -10.61 0.21
CA VAL A 183 7.55 -9.31 0.68
C VAL A 183 8.57 -8.27 0.27
N ALA A 184 8.10 -7.17 -0.30
CA ALA A 184 8.90 -6.04 -0.73
C ALA A 184 8.44 -4.76 -0.03
N PHE A 185 9.40 -3.89 0.24
CA PHE A 185 9.20 -2.48 0.55
C PHE A 185 9.75 -1.70 -0.63
N ASP A 186 8.84 -1.13 -1.43
CA ASP A 186 9.15 -0.35 -2.62
C ASP A 186 8.98 1.14 -2.32
N ILE A 187 9.89 1.97 -2.79
CA ILE A 187 9.80 3.44 -2.72
C ILE A 187 9.93 3.99 -4.13
N PHE A 188 8.99 4.81 -4.53
CA PHE A 188 8.99 5.51 -5.82
C PHE A 188 9.08 7.01 -5.57
N ARG A 189 9.94 7.71 -6.32
CA ARG A 189 9.97 9.17 -6.36
C ARG A 189 9.42 9.65 -7.70
N PHE A 190 8.55 10.63 -7.59
CA PHE A 190 7.93 11.31 -8.72
C PHE A 190 8.67 12.62 -9.04
N ASP A 191 8.72 12.96 -10.30
CA ASP A 191 9.23 14.25 -10.77
C ASP A 191 8.13 15.33 -10.82
N ALA A 192 8.50 16.52 -11.29
CA ALA A 192 7.58 17.66 -11.39
C ALA A 192 6.48 17.50 -12.45
N ASP A 193 6.67 16.61 -13.41
CA ASP A 193 5.70 16.29 -14.46
C ASP A 193 4.76 15.15 -14.01
N GLY A 194 5.04 14.58 -12.83
CA GLY A 194 4.28 13.50 -12.21
C GLY A 194 4.56 12.14 -12.83
N GLU A 195 5.77 11.95 -13.36
CA GLU A 195 6.30 10.67 -13.83
C GLU A 195 7.17 10.03 -12.75
N ILE A 196 7.31 8.70 -12.78
CA ILE A 196 8.12 7.95 -11.82
C ILE A 196 9.57 8.02 -12.26
N ALA A 197 10.37 8.80 -11.55
CA ALA A 197 11.75 9.10 -11.90
C ALA A 197 12.77 8.18 -11.19
N GLU A 198 12.40 7.55 -10.06
CA GLU A 198 13.38 6.81 -9.27
C GLU A 198 12.70 5.75 -8.40
N HIS A 199 13.40 4.63 -8.14
CA HIS A 199 12.88 3.51 -7.38
C HIS A 199 13.96 2.86 -6.52
N TRP A 200 13.62 2.62 -5.27
CA TRP A 200 14.37 1.82 -4.30
C TRP A 200 13.50 0.69 -3.79
N ASP A 201 14.09 -0.42 -3.45
CA ASP A 201 13.39 -1.54 -2.83
C ASP A 201 14.30 -2.39 -1.94
N ASN A 202 13.69 -3.11 -1.02
CA ASN A 202 14.23 -4.30 -0.39
C ASN A 202 13.22 -5.42 -0.55
N LEU A 203 13.69 -6.64 -0.81
CA LEU A 203 12.84 -7.84 -0.91
C LEU A 203 13.39 -8.96 -0.03
N THR A 204 12.48 -9.70 0.60
CA THR A 204 12.82 -10.94 1.30
C THR A 204 11.75 -12.00 1.06
N ALA A 205 12.09 -13.28 1.24
CA ALA A 205 11.10 -14.35 1.16
C ALA A 205 9.97 -14.13 2.18
N LEU A 206 8.73 -14.27 1.75
CA LEU A 206 7.59 -14.25 2.66
C LEU A 206 7.67 -15.51 3.54
N ALA A 207 7.82 -15.34 4.84
CA ALA A 207 7.90 -16.40 5.81
C ALA A 207 6.54 -16.66 6.49
N GLY A 208 6.50 -17.70 7.32
CA GLY A 208 5.36 -17.97 8.19
C GLY A 208 5.28 -17.01 9.38
N GLU A 209 4.43 -17.38 10.35
CA GLU A 209 4.25 -16.62 11.59
C GLU A 209 5.52 -16.53 12.42
N ASN A 210 5.72 -15.40 13.07
CA ASN A 210 6.76 -15.17 14.07
C ASN A 210 6.40 -15.85 15.41
N PRO A 211 7.26 -15.77 16.45
CA PRO A 211 6.98 -16.39 17.73
C PRO A 211 5.70 -15.93 18.44
N SER A 212 5.14 -14.77 18.08
CA SER A 212 3.88 -14.22 18.62
C SER A 212 2.66 -14.50 17.74
N GLY A 213 2.83 -15.16 16.58
CA GLY A 213 1.75 -15.52 15.66
C GLY A 213 1.43 -14.44 14.63
N HIS A 214 2.30 -13.43 14.46
CA HIS A 214 2.18 -12.40 13.44
C HIS A 214 2.97 -12.77 12.18
N THR A 215 2.51 -12.26 11.04
CA THR A 215 3.19 -12.40 9.75
C THR A 215 3.83 -11.07 9.34
N GLN A 216 4.71 -11.09 8.34
CA GLN A 216 5.32 -9.88 7.78
C GLN A 216 4.31 -8.91 7.14
N ILE A 217 3.07 -9.31 6.92
CA ILE A 217 2.09 -8.58 6.13
C ILE A 217 0.76 -8.27 6.86
N ASP A 218 0.51 -8.84 8.04
CA ASP A 218 -0.67 -8.52 8.84
C ASP A 218 -0.48 -7.21 9.65
N GLY A 219 -1.39 -6.92 10.58
CA GLY A 219 -1.37 -5.73 11.42
C GLY A 219 -2.13 -4.53 10.82
N ALA A 220 -1.89 -3.34 11.38
CA ALA A 220 -2.62 -2.13 11.03
C ALA A 220 -2.35 -1.69 9.58
N MET A 221 -3.40 -1.19 8.90
CA MET A 221 -3.34 -0.69 7.52
C MET A 221 -3.88 0.73 7.37
N GLU A 222 -4.71 1.19 8.32
CA GLU A 222 -5.35 2.50 8.26
C GLU A 222 -4.37 3.61 8.64
N ILE A 223 -4.26 4.62 7.77
CA ILE A 223 -3.48 5.83 8.06
C ILE A 223 -4.36 6.77 8.87
N THR A 224 -3.92 7.09 10.07
CA THR A 224 -4.58 8.01 11.01
C THR A 224 -3.61 9.14 11.39
N ASP A 225 -4.05 10.08 12.24
CA ASP A 225 -3.17 11.12 12.80
C ASP A 225 -2.41 11.95 11.74
N LEU A 226 -3.05 12.27 10.60
CA LEU A 226 -2.43 13.03 9.50
C LEU A 226 -1.88 14.38 9.95
N ASP A 227 -2.47 14.98 10.97
CA ASP A 227 -2.02 16.23 11.58
C ASP A 227 -0.78 16.07 12.49
N LYS A 228 -0.34 14.83 12.76
CA LYS A 228 0.84 14.50 13.55
C LYS A 228 1.98 13.87 12.73
N THR A 229 1.89 13.93 11.40
CA THR A 229 2.91 13.31 10.52
C THR A 229 4.33 13.72 10.91
N GLU A 230 4.59 15.02 11.09
CA GLU A 230 5.91 15.52 11.44
C GLU A 230 6.34 15.15 12.88
N GLU A 231 5.39 15.15 13.84
CA GLU A 231 5.66 14.72 15.21
C GLU A 231 6.06 13.24 15.25
N ASN A 232 5.37 12.40 14.49
CA ASN A 232 5.65 10.97 14.40
C ASN A 232 6.96 10.70 13.65
N ARG A 233 7.27 11.47 12.61
CA ARG A 233 8.57 11.43 11.91
C ARG A 233 9.71 11.74 12.89
N GLU A 234 9.63 12.87 13.59
CA GLU A 234 10.65 13.29 14.56
C GLU A 234 10.84 12.25 15.69
N LEU A 235 9.74 11.62 16.15
CA LEU A 235 9.82 10.54 17.15
C LEU A 235 10.68 9.38 16.64
N VAL A 236 10.45 8.93 15.41
CA VAL A 236 11.17 7.80 14.82
C VAL A 236 12.61 8.18 14.47
N GLU A 237 12.86 9.38 13.94
CA GLU A 237 14.22 9.88 13.69
C GLU A 237 15.04 9.92 15.00
N ASN A 238 14.45 10.38 16.08
CA ASN A 238 15.10 10.36 17.40
C ASN A 238 15.34 8.92 17.89
N PHE A 239 14.39 8.00 17.67
CA PHE A 239 14.55 6.58 17.99
C PHE A 239 15.70 5.94 17.19
N LEU A 240 15.78 6.23 15.90
CA LEU A 240 16.87 5.77 15.04
C LEU A 240 18.23 6.24 15.60
N TYR A 241 18.36 7.53 15.86
CA TYR A 241 19.59 8.11 16.40
C TYR A 241 19.95 7.57 17.78
N ASP A 242 19.00 7.61 18.72
CA ASP A 242 19.25 7.25 20.12
C ASP A 242 19.48 5.74 20.28
N VAL A 243 18.62 4.93 19.68
CA VAL A 243 18.54 3.48 19.98
C VAL A 243 19.14 2.64 18.87
N MET A 244 18.70 2.79 17.62
CA MET A 244 19.16 1.92 16.52
C MET A 244 20.62 2.14 16.18
N GLN A 245 21.08 3.40 16.15
CA GLN A 245 22.50 3.75 15.98
C GLN A 245 23.31 3.70 17.27
N GLY A 246 22.65 3.44 18.41
CA GLY A 246 23.30 3.22 19.71
C GLY A 246 23.91 4.44 20.36
N ASN A 247 23.45 5.66 20.04
CA ASN A 247 23.99 6.88 20.64
C ASN A 247 23.54 7.09 22.09
N ASN A 248 22.30 6.70 22.43
CA ASN A 248 21.70 6.83 23.78
C ASN A 248 20.76 5.64 24.07
N PRO A 249 21.26 4.39 24.08
CA PRO A 249 20.43 3.18 24.15
C PRO A 249 19.62 3.07 25.45
N GLU A 250 20.02 3.79 26.51
CA GLU A 250 19.28 3.88 27.78
C GLU A 250 17.90 4.55 27.64
N LYS A 251 17.66 5.31 26.55
CA LYS A 251 16.38 5.95 26.26
C LYS A 251 15.35 5.01 25.61
N THR A 252 15.69 3.75 25.32
CA THR A 252 14.79 2.82 24.65
C THR A 252 13.38 2.84 25.23
N ALA A 253 13.25 2.84 26.57
CA ALA A 253 11.96 2.86 27.24
C ALA A 253 11.12 4.13 26.99
N ASP A 254 11.75 5.23 26.57
CA ASP A 254 11.06 6.48 26.30
C ASP A 254 10.23 6.43 24.99
N TYR A 255 10.56 5.51 24.10
CA TYR A 255 9.91 5.36 22.81
C TYR A 255 8.71 4.41 22.78
N PHE A 256 8.52 3.59 23.82
CA PHE A 256 7.48 2.57 23.89
C PHE A 256 6.51 2.78 25.06
N ASP A 257 5.30 2.24 24.95
CA ASP A 257 4.35 2.17 26.08
C ASP A 257 4.55 0.87 26.85
N GLY A 258 5.53 0.89 27.75
CA GLY A 258 5.92 -0.30 28.53
C GLY A 258 6.42 -1.42 27.62
N ASP A 259 5.75 -2.58 27.67
CA ASP A 259 6.04 -3.75 26.83
C ASP A 259 5.04 -3.92 25.68
N THR A 260 4.17 -2.94 25.45
CA THR A 260 3.14 -2.97 24.42
C THR A 260 3.74 -2.59 23.05
N TYR A 261 4.25 -3.57 22.33
CA TYR A 261 4.89 -3.39 21.03
C TYR A 261 4.65 -4.62 20.16
N ILE A 262 4.02 -4.46 19.02
CA ILE A 262 3.72 -5.54 18.08
C ILE A 262 4.86 -5.66 17.07
N GLN A 263 5.32 -6.88 16.87
CA GLN A 263 6.48 -7.17 16.02
C GLN A 263 6.08 -8.08 14.85
N HIS A 264 6.48 -7.70 13.63
CA HIS A 264 6.25 -8.49 12.42
C HIS A 264 7.53 -9.08 11.82
N ASN A 265 8.70 -8.81 12.41
CA ASN A 265 9.92 -9.52 12.05
C ASN A 265 9.76 -11.01 12.35
N THR A 266 10.18 -11.86 11.42
CA THR A 266 9.96 -13.32 11.46
C THR A 266 10.62 -14.05 12.63
N ALA A 267 11.62 -13.44 13.25
CA ALA A 267 12.41 -14.04 14.33
C ALA A 267 12.16 -13.42 15.71
N ILE A 268 11.38 -12.32 15.79
CA ILE A 268 11.23 -11.51 17.00
C ILE A 268 9.80 -11.64 17.54
N ALA A 269 9.66 -11.89 18.83
CA ALA A 269 8.37 -11.89 19.51
C ALA A 269 7.94 -10.44 19.87
N ASP A 270 6.66 -10.27 20.17
CA ASP A 270 6.10 -9.00 20.64
C ASP A 270 6.77 -8.51 21.91
N GLY A 271 6.60 -7.21 22.14
CA GLY A 271 7.11 -6.50 23.30
C GLY A 271 8.56 -6.06 23.14
N VAL A 272 8.92 -5.02 23.88
CA VAL A 272 10.33 -4.61 24.06
C VAL A 272 11.13 -5.76 24.67
N SER A 273 10.48 -6.59 25.51
CA SER A 273 11.08 -7.81 26.07
C SER A 273 11.42 -8.83 24.98
N GLY A 274 10.55 -9.03 23.96
CA GLY A 274 10.79 -9.90 22.83
C GLY A 274 11.96 -9.40 21.96
N LEU A 275 11.99 -8.10 21.67
CA LEU A 275 13.10 -7.46 20.97
C LEU A 275 14.43 -7.67 21.73
N ASN A 276 14.46 -7.37 23.03
CA ASN A 276 15.66 -7.55 23.85
C ASN A 276 16.14 -9.01 23.89
N ALA A 277 15.21 -9.97 23.98
CA ALA A 277 15.54 -11.38 23.95
C ALA A 277 16.17 -11.81 22.61
N ALA A 278 15.63 -11.32 21.49
CA ALA A 278 16.18 -11.59 20.16
C ALA A 278 17.58 -10.99 19.99
N LEU A 279 17.79 -9.75 20.40
CA LEU A 279 19.11 -9.11 20.35
C LEU A 279 20.15 -9.82 21.24
N ALA A 280 19.73 -10.27 22.43
CA ALA A 280 20.59 -11.07 23.30
C ALA A 280 20.98 -12.42 22.66
N ALA A 281 20.03 -13.10 22.03
CA ALA A 281 20.30 -14.36 21.32
C ALA A 281 21.24 -14.18 20.12
N LEU A 282 21.14 -13.07 19.38
CA LEU A 282 22.09 -12.72 18.31
C LEU A 282 23.49 -12.47 18.91
N ALA A 283 23.58 -11.73 19.99
CA ALA A 283 24.86 -11.44 20.65
C ALA A 283 25.54 -12.70 21.19
N GLU A 284 24.80 -13.68 21.74
CA GLU A 284 25.33 -15.00 22.15
C GLU A 284 25.91 -15.79 20.96
N GLN A 285 25.39 -15.58 19.75
CA GLN A 285 25.89 -16.19 18.53
C GLN A 285 27.04 -15.38 17.89
N GLY A 286 27.42 -14.25 18.50
CA GLY A 286 28.42 -13.34 17.95
C GLY A 286 27.93 -12.53 16.74
N ILE A 287 26.61 -12.48 16.52
CA ILE A 287 25.98 -11.72 15.44
C ILE A 287 25.68 -10.33 15.98
N GLN A 288 26.18 -9.32 15.29
CA GLN A 288 25.87 -7.90 15.57
C GLN A 288 24.96 -7.36 14.48
N MET A 289 23.98 -6.59 14.87
CA MET A 289 23.13 -5.79 14.02
C MET A 289 23.49 -4.31 14.25
N ILE A 290 24.00 -3.66 13.24
CA ILE A 290 24.54 -2.31 13.32
C ILE A 290 23.82 -1.44 12.29
N TYR A 291 23.35 -0.29 12.73
CA TYR A 291 22.83 0.79 11.90
C TYR A 291 23.87 1.89 11.85
N ASP A 292 24.45 2.12 10.67
CA ASP A 292 25.52 3.10 10.48
C ASP A 292 24.96 4.47 10.08
N GLU A 293 24.09 4.50 9.06
CA GLU A 293 23.50 5.73 8.50
C GLU A 293 22.03 5.50 8.11
N THR A 294 21.21 6.54 8.28
CA THR A 294 19.83 6.59 7.77
C THR A 294 19.80 7.54 6.57
N HIS A 295 19.42 7.01 5.42
CA HIS A 295 19.41 7.75 4.14
C HIS A 295 18.09 8.44 3.88
N MET A 296 16.96 7.84 4.34
CA MET A 296 15.63 8.35 4.06
C MET A 296 14.69 8.06 5.22
N VAL A 297 13.81 9.02 5.55
CA VAL A 297 12.68 8.84 6.46
C VAL A 297 11.44 9.41 5.79
N LEU A 298 10.44 8.56 5.52
CA LEU A 298 9.17 8.92 4.91
C LEU A 298 8.04 8.71 5.92
N ALA A 299 7.06 9.60 5.95
CA ALA A 299 5.97 9.52 6.91
C ALA A 299 4.64 10.00 6.31
N GLN A 300 3.57 9.32 6.70
CA GLN A 300 2.21 9.83 6.54
C GLN A 300 1.35 9.39 7.73
N GLY A 301 0.85 10.38 8.48
CA GLY A 301 0.04 10.14 9.67
C GLY A 301 0.81 9.36 10.72
N ASN A 302 0.27 8.21 11.09
CA ASN A 302 0.82 7.31 12.09
C ASN A 302 1.86 6.31 11.56
N PHE A 303 2.17 6.29 10.25
CA PHE A 303 3.21 5.43 9.66
C PHE A 303 4.47 6.21 9.34
N VAL A 304 5.61 5.61 9.69
CA VAL A 304 6.94 6.16 9.40
C VAL A 304 7.85 5.04 8.91
N LEU A 305 8.40 5.19 7.71
CA LEU A 305 9.39 4.30 7.11
C LEU A 305 10.78 4.91 7.21
N ALA A 306 11.77 4.13 7.58
CA ALA A 306 13.17 4.51 7.43
C ALA A 306 13.93 3.55 6.52
N VAL A 307 14.87 4.10 5.78
CA VAL A 307 15.84 3.38 4.96
C VAL A 307 17.22 3.64 5.55
N SER A 308 17.85 2.59 6.03
CA SER A 308 19.16 2.70 6.67
C SER A 308 20.17 1.70 6.09
N GLU A 309 21.45 2.03 6.18
CA GLU A 309 22.52 1.09 5.92
C GLU A 309 23.27 0.72 7.19
N GLY A 310 23.92 -0.44 7.14
CA GLY A 310 24.76 -0.91 8.22
C GLY A 310 25.27 -2.31 7.96
N THR A 311 25.39 -3.12 9.03
CA THR A 311 25.83 -4.51 8.90
C THR A 311 25.00 -5.46 9.75
N TYR A 312 24.74 -6.65 9.22
CA TYR A 312 24.19 -7.78 9.97
C TYR A 312 25.16 -8.97 9.92
N GLY A 313 25.67 -9.36 11.09
CA GLY A 313 26.72 -10.39 11.17
C GLY A 313 28.00 -10.05 10.39
N GLY A 314 28.27 -8.75 10.20
CA GLY A 314 29.41 -8.24 9.44
C GLY A 314 29.21 -8.17 7.91
N ALA A 315 28.05 -8.59 7.41
CA ALA A 315 27.68 -8.38 6.01
C ALA A 315 27.02 -7.01 5.82
N PRO A 316 27.40 -6.23 4.77
CA PRO A 316 26.71 -4.99 4.45
C PRO A 316 25.21 -5.25 4.23
N THR A 317 24.37 -4.45 4.86
CA THR A 317 22.92 -4.69 4.91
C THR A 317 22.15 -3.40 4.74
N SER A 318 21.11 -3.46 3.91
CA SER A 318 20.08 -2.44 3.79
C SER A 318 18.91 -2.82 4.69
N TYR A 319 18.47 -1.88 5.52
CA TYR A 319 17.37 -2.01 6.45
C TYR A 319 16.23 -1.09 6.01
N TYR A 320 15.06 -1.66 5.74
CA TYR A 320 13.83 -0.91 5.53
C TYR A 320 12.90 -1.25 6.69
N ASP A 321 12.68 -0.28 7.57
CA ASP A 321 11.93 -0.42 8.80
C ASP A 321 10.69 0.46 8.76
N LEU A 322 9.51 -0.12 8.89
CA LEU A 322 8.24 0.58 8.96
C LEU A 322 7.71 0.53 10.38
N TRP A 323 7.46 1.68 10.97
CA TRP A 323 6.83 1.80 12.28
C TRP A 323 5.44 2.41 12.18
N ARG A 324 4.56 1.97 13.08
CA ARG A 324 3.33 2.66 13.40
C ARG A 324 3.43 3.28 14.77
N VAL A 325 3.09 4.55 14.83
CA VAL A 325 3.07 5.34 16.05
C VAL A 325 1.63 5.44 16.57
N GLU A 326 1.46 5.27 17.87
CA GLU A 326 0.18 5.42 18.56
C GLU A 326 0.37 6.15 19.87
N ASN A 327 -0.39 7.23 20.12
CA ASN A 327 -0.29 8.06 21.31
C ASN A 327 1.14 8.58 21.61
N GLY A 328 1.93 8.90 20.56
CA GLY A 328 3.31 9.38 20.67
C GLY A 328 4.30 8.29 21.12
N LYS A 329 4.00 7.02 20.85
CA LYS A 329 4.84 5.86 21.12
C LYS A 329 4.90 4.94 19.90
N ILE A 330 6.02 4.25 19.73
CA ILE A 330 6.15 3.19 18.73
C ILE A 330 5.33 1.99 19.20
N ALA A 331 4.31 1.62 18.45
CA ALA A 331 3.35 0.60 18.80
C ALA A 331 3.50 -0.68 17.97
N GLU A 332 4.05 -0.59 16.73
CA GLU A 332 4.10 -1.71 15.81
C GLU A 332 5.23 -1.53 14.82
N HIS A 333 5.83 -2.64 14.35
CA HIS A 333 7.01 -2.62 13.47
C HIS A 333 6.99 -3.76 12.45
N TRP A 334 7.32 -3.43 11.22
CA TRP A 334 7.61 -4.34 10.11
C TRP A 334 8.98 -4.01 9.54
N ASP A 335 9.67 -5.00 9.04
CA ASP A 335 10.95 -4.78 8.37
C ASP A 335 11.15 -5.67 7.13
N VAL A 336 11.99 -5.19 6.23
CA VAL A 336 12.59 -5.96 5.15
C VAL A 336 14.07 -5.65 5.11
N MET A 337 14.88 -6.64 5.46
CA MET A 337 16.34 -6.56 5.45
C MET A 337 16.90 -7.26 4.21
N GLU A 338 17.88 -6.64 3.56
CA GLU A 338 18.55 -7.23 2.40
C GLU A 338 20.07 -7.08 2.53
N THR A 339 20.81 -8.18 2.29
CA THR A 339 22.26 -8.09 2.19
C THR A 339 22.63 -7.36 0.89
N ILE A 340 23.40 -6.29 0.99
CA ILE A 340 23.93 -5.57 -0.18
C ILE A 340 24.93 -6.48 -0.88
N ALA A 341 24.64 -6.82 -2.12
CA ALA A 341 25.46 -7.72 -2.93
C ALA A 341 26.83 -7.09 -3.24
N ASP A 342 27.84 -7.93 -3.53
CA ASP A 342 29.17 -7.46 -3.96
C ASP A 342 29.04 -6.63 -5.25
N ALA A 343 29.72 -5.47 -5.29
CA ALA A 343 29.64 -4.51 -6.40
C ALA A 343 29.99 -5.13 -7.77
N SER A 344 30.75 -6.21 -7.81
CA SER A 344 31.04 -6.93 -9.06
C SER A 344 29.85 -7.62 -9.69
N THR A 345 28.72 -7.76 -8.95
CA THR A 345 27.48 -8.39 -9.41
C THR A 345 26.40 -7.39 -9.80
N TRP A 346 26.61 -6.10 -9.55
CA TRP A 346 25.60 -5.08 -9.80
C TRP A 346 25.31 -4.92 -11.29
N GLN A 347 24.05 -4.72 -11.62
CA GLN A 347 23.58 -4.48 -12.99
C GLN A 347 23.39 -2.99 -13.29
N ASN A 348 23.55 -2.13 -12.31
CA ASN A 348 23.59 -0.66 -12.43
C ASN A 348 24.64 -0.06 -11.50
N GLU A 349 24.98 1.22 -11.68
CA GLU A 349 26.00 1.94 -10.91
C GLU A 349 25.39 3.00 -9.97
N ASN A 350 24.07 2.99 -9.75
CA ASN A 350 23.37 4.03 -8.99
C ASN A 350 23.56 3.88 -7.46
N GLY A 351 24.00 2.70 -7.00
CA GLY A 351 24.07 2.37 -5.59
C GLY A 351 22.74 1.83 -5.04
N LYS A 352 22.77 1.42 -3.78
CA LYS A 352 21.58 0.87 -3.10
C LYS A 352 20.69 1.98 -2.49
N PHE A 353 21.27 3.15 -2.20
CA PHE A 353 20.64 4.28 -1.51
C PHE A 353 20.67 5.57 -2.31
#